data_bbb002bfd41f0652903c0aa67a58d5d8
#
_entry.id   bbb002bfd41f0652903c0aa67a58d5d8
#
_cell.length_a   1.000
_cell.length_b   1.000
_cell.length_c   1.000
_cell.angle_alpha   90.00
_cell.angle_beta   90.00
_cell.angle_gamma   90.00
#
_symmetry.space_group_name_H-M   'P 1'
#
loop_
_entity.id
_entity.type
_entity.pdbx_description
1 polymer ?
#
loop_
_entity_poly.entity_id
_entity_poly.type
_entity_poly.pdbx_seq_one_letter_code
_entity_poly.pdbx_strand_id
1 'polypeptide(L)'
;MTVPSLPRWRRPRACDSLRLVPRRPALFAFEGDFQTDLRCIPMAVRHQLDLCGIKLSLKEWVKLGPEQRSAVVALLDGPDPAGVDGVRRFDAAVVDMVEKRMGEPPARCAVEPAPAWADPTRVPDEVVAKAAAEGVTLVPAQWAALAPLQRFALYKLSRSSHKNENFVPACREFGILSA
;
A
#
# COMPACT_ATOMS: atom_id res chain seq x y z
N MET A 1 64.65 -35.29 6.68
CA MET A 1 63.45 -34.87 7.46
C MET A 1 62.71 -33.82 6.65
N THR A 2 61.68 -34.23 5.97
CA THR A 2 60.93 -33.39 5.01
C THR A 2 59.67 -32.91 5.73
N VAL A 3 59.52 -31.57 5.85
CA VAL A 3 58.36 -30.94 6.49
C VAL A 3 57.20 -30.90 5.48
N PRO A 4 56.01 -31.39 5.80
CA PRO A 4 54.86 -31.35 4.90
C PRO A 4 54.25 -29.92 4.89
N SER A 5 54.06 -29.38 3.67
CA SER A 5 53.40 -28.11 3.39
C SER A 5 51.94 -28.16 3.76
N LEU A 6 51.47 -27.23 4.56
CA LEU A 6 50.05 -26.99 4.91
C LEU A 6 49.27 -26.49 3.70
N PRO A 7 48.02 -26.94 3.55
CA PRO A 7 47.15 -26.49 2.45
C PRO A 7 46.75 -25.03 2.62
N ARG A 8 46.89 -24.25 1.55
CA ARG A 8 46.40 -22.87 1.45
C ARG A 8 44.88 -22.86 1.58
N TRP A 9 44.36 -22.33 2.67
CA TRP A 9 42.95 -21.98 2.82
C TRP A 9 42.58 -20.91 1.80
N ARG A 10 41.73 -21.27 0.83
CA ARG A 10 41.08 -20.31 -0.05
C ARG A 10 40.18 -19.44 0.82
N ARG A 11 40.46 -18.16 0.87
CA ARG A 11 39.55 -17.18 1.45
C ARG A 11 38.20 -17.29 0.74
N PRO A 12 37.06 -17.36 1.46
CA PRO A 12 35.75 -17.27 0.83
C PRO A 12 35.66 -15.94 0.07
N ARG A 13 35.26 -16.01 -1.18
CA ARG A 13 34.97 -14.82 -1.98
C ARG A 13 33.93 -14.00 -1.22
N ALA A 14 34.17 -12.68 -1.17
CA ALA A 14 33.26 -11.70 -0.61
C ALA A 14 31.84 -12.03 -1.03
N CYS A 15 30.96 -12.13 -0.03
CA CYS A 15 29.51 -12.19 -0.22
C CYS A 15 29.11 -11.20 -1.31
N ASP A 16 28.53 -11.72 -2.39
CA ASP A 16 27.78 -10.90 -3.32
C ASP A 16 26.83 -10.05 -2.49
N SER A 17 27.07 -8.75 -2.54
CA SER A 17 26.12 -7.77 -2.03
C SER A 17 24.80 -8.05 -2.71
N LEU A 18 23.89 -8.71 -2.00
CA LEU A 18 22.49 -8.73 -2.36
C LEU A 18 22.11 -7.28 -2.56
N ARG A 19 22.11 -6.82 -3.81
CA ARG A 19 21.44 -5.59 -4.19
C ARG A 19 20.02 -5.78 -3.70
N LEU A 20 19.68 -5.12 -2.59
CA LEU A 20 18.30 -4.87 -2.21
C LEU A 20 17.69 -4.16 -3.41
N VAL A 21 17.05 -4.92 -4.30
CA VAL A 21 16.14 -4.36 -5.28
C VAL A 21 15.09 -3.64 -4.43
N PRO A 22 14.92 -2.31 -4.56
CA PRO A 22 13.89 -1.62 -3.82
C PRO A 22 12.58 -2.35 -4.11
N ARG A 23 11.98 -2.96 -3.09
CA ARG A 23 10.61 -3.48 -3.23
C ARG A 23 9.77 -2.25 -3.50
N ARG A 24 9.32 -2.07 -4.74
CA ARG A 24 8.26 -1.11 -5.02
C ARG A 24 7.11 -1.45 -4.08
N PRO A 25 6.48 -0.46 -3.43
CA PRO A 25 5.31 -0.73 -2.63
C PRO A 25 4.38 -1.58 -3.49
N ALA A 26 3.92 -2.67 -2.93
CA ALA A 26 3.10 -3.61 -3.67
C ALA A 26 1.80 -2.90 -4.07
N LEU A 27 1.78 -2.37 -5.29
CA LEU A 27 0.54 -2.02 -5.95
C LEU A 27 -0.19 -3.34 -6.15
N PHE A 28 -1.45 -3.40 -5.79
CA PHE A 28 -2.23 -4.62 -5.93
C PHE A 28 -2.47 -4.94 -7.41
N ALA A 29 -2.44 -6.21 -7.77
CA ALA A 29 -2.63 -6.65 -9.15
C ALA A 29 -4.00 -6.23 -9.71
N PHE A 30 -5.06 -6.17 -8.87
CA PHE A 30 -6.37 -5.67 -9.27
C PHE A 30 -6.39 -4.18 -9.66
N GLU A 31 -5.33 -3.43 -9.37
CA GLU A 31 -5.13 -2.05 -9.80
C GLU A 31 -4.40 -1.95 -11.15
N GLY A 32 -4.16 -3.10 -11.83
CA GLY A 32 -3.27 -3.25 -12.97
C GLY A 32 -3.42 -2.24 -14.09
N ASP A 33 -4.64 -1.86 -14.44
CA ASP A 33 -4.93 -0.91 -15.52
C ASP A 33 -4.44 0.52 -15.21
N PHE A 34 -4.16 0.83 -13.93
CA PHE A 34 -3.79 2.17 -13.48
C PHE A 34 -2.31 2.28 -13.08
N GLN A 35 -1.59 1.16 -13.01
CA GLN A 35 -0.21 1.13 -12.50
C GLN A 35 0.78 1.84 -13.42
N THR A 36 0.49 1.89 -14.72
CA THR A 36 1.41 2.44 -15.71
C THR A 36 1.41 3.96 -15.69
N ASP A 37 0.24 4.59 -15.57
CA ASP A 37 0.07 6.05 -15.65
C ASP A 37 -0.39 6.69 -14.33
N LEU A 38 -0.69 5.88 -13.31
CA LEU A 38 -1.14 6.32 -12.00
C LEU A 38 -2.34 7.31 -12.09
N ARG A 39 -3.28 7.06 -13.03
CA ARG A 39 -4.47 7.92 -13.20
C ARG A 39 -5.36 7.92 -11.97
N CYS A 40 -5.42 6.79 -11.26
CA CYS A 40 -6.10 6.66 -9.99
C CYS A 40 -5.11 6.71 -8.84
N ILE A 41 -5.58 7.09 -7.65
CA ILE A 41 -4.76 7.06 -6.44
C ILE A 41 -4.67 5.60 -5.99
N PRO A 42 -3.47 4.97 -5.97
CA PRO A 42 -3.30 3.59 -5.51
C PRO A 42 -3.76 3.38 -4.06
N MET A 43 -4.24 2.17 -3.73
CA MET A 43 -4.71 1.85 -2.38
C MET A 43 -3.62 2.05 -1.32
N ALA A 44 -2.37 1.74 -1.62
CA ALA A 44 -1.25 1.99 -0.71
C ALA A 44 -1.06 3.50 -0.44
N VAL A 45 -1.21 4.35 -1.47
CA VAL A 45 -1.17 5.81 -1.32
C VAL A 45 -2.38 6.30 -0.53
N ARG A 46 -3.59 5.79 -0.83
CA ARG A 46 -4.82 6.15 -0.07
C ARG A 46 -4.68 5.80 1.42
N HIS A 47 -4.13 4.63 1.71
CA HIS A 47 -3.85 4.21 3.08
C HIS A 47 -2.93 5.22 3.79
N GLN A 48 -1.86 5.62 3.13
CA GLN A 48 -0.91 6.56 3.71
C GLN A 48 -1.51 7.96 3.88
N LEU A 49 -2.31 8.43 2.91
CA LEU A 49 -3.05 9.69 3.03
C LEU A 49 -4.03 9.67 4.23
N ASP A 50 -4.73 8.56 4.45
CA ASP A 50 -5.63 8.42 5.62
C ASP A 50 -4.85 8.46 6.94
N LEU A 51 -3.67 7.82 7.02
CA LEU A 51 -2.80 7.87 8.19
C LEU A 51 -2.27 9.28 8.50
N CYS A 52 -2.08 10.10 7.46
CA CYS A 52 -1.64 11.49 7.58
C CYS A 52 -2.81 12.46 7.82
N GLY A 53 -4.06 12.05 7.68
CA GLY A 53 -5.20 12.95 7.65
C GLY A 53 -5.19 13.91 6.47
N ILE A 54 -4.61 13.51 5.33
CA ILE A 54 -4.61 14.29 4.08
C ILE A 54 -5.81 13.88 3.22
N LYS A 55 -6.62 14.86 2.87
CA LYS A 55 -7.72 14.68 1.91
C LYS A 55 -7.28 15.16 0.53
N LEU A 56 -6.94 14.19 -0.34
CA LEU A 56 -6.56 14.46 -1.71
C LEU A 56 -7.61 13.88 -2.66
N SER A 57 -8.27 14.75 -3.42
CA SER A 57 -9.26 14.33 -4.43
C SER A 57 -8.57 13.77 -5.68
N LEU A 58 -9.31 12.98 -6.47
CA LEU A 58 -8.79 12.50 -7.76
C LEU A 58 -8.43 13.65 -8.70
N LYS A 59 -9.16 14.78 -8.65
CA LYS A 59 -8.85 15.97 -9.45
C LYS A 59 -7.51 16.59 -9.07
N GLU A 60 -7.20 16.65 -7.79
CA GLU A 60 -5.90 17.13 -7.29
C GLU A 60 -4.79 16.14 -7.62
N TRP A 61 -5.04 14.85 -7.45
CA TRP A 61 -4.10 13.80 -7.85
C TRP A 61 -3.70 13.89 -9.33
N VAL A 62 -4.67 14.10 -10.23
CA VAL A 62 -4.40 14.22 -11.67
C VAL A 62 -3.66 15.51 -12.01
N LYS A 63 -3.87 16.60 -11.25
CA LYS A 63 -3.09 17.83 -11.39
C LYS A 63 -1.62 17.66 -11.07
N LEU A 64 -1.28 16.70 -10.20
CA LEU A 64 0.10 16.25 -10.06
C LEU A 64 0.52 15.56 -11.35
N GLY A 65 1.64 15.96 -11.94
CA GLY A 65 2.17 15.34 -13.17
C GLY A 65 2.57 13.88 -12.92
N PRO A 66 2.81 13.10 -13.98
CA PRO A 66 3.19 11.67 -13.84
C PRO A 66 4.42 11.46 -12.96
N GLU A 67 5.42 12.32 -13.08
CA GLU A 67 6.64 12.28 -12.28
C GLU A 67 6.36 12.49 -10.79
N GLN A 68 5.51 13.47 -10.45
CA GLN A 68 5.12 13.75 -9.08
C GLN A 68 4.32 12.59 -8.49
N ARG A 69 3.39 12.01 -9.25
CA ARG A 69 2.63 10.82 -8.81
C ARG A 69 3.55 9.64 -8.55
N SER A 70 4.52 9.41 -9.44
CA SER A 70 5.55 8.37 -9.25
C SER A 70 6.41 8.64 -8.01
N ALA A 71 6.76 9.91 -7.76
CA ALA A 71 7.51 10.30 -6.56
C ALA A 71 6.71 10.05 -5.28
N VAL A 72 5.38 10.33 -5.27
CA VAL A 72 4.51 10.01 -4.12
C VAL A 72 4.47 8.51 -3.86
N VAL A 73 4.37 7.68 -4.90
CA VAL A 73 4.41 6.21 -4.76
C VAL A 73 5.76 5.76 -4.20
N ALA A 74 6.87 6.34 -4.67
CA ALA A 74 8.21 6.00 -4.20
C ALA A 74 8.45 6.35 -2.71
N LEU A 75 7.70 7.28 -2.12
CA LEU A 75 7.76 7.55 -0.67
C LEU A 75 7.37 6.35 0.20
N LEU A 76 6.66 5.39 -0.39
CA LEU A 76 6.22 4.16 0.29
C LEU A 76 7.30 3.06 0.31
N ASP A 77 8.43 3.25 -0.39
CA ASP A 77 9.52 2.26 -0.48
C ASP A 77 10.41 2.19 0.79
N GLY A 78 10.05 2.92 1.83
CA GLY A 78 10.80 2.94 3.09
C GLY A 78 10.64 1.66 3.93
N PRO A 79 11.51 1.45 4.93
CA PRO A 79 11.50 0.26 5.77
C PRO A 79 10.22 0.11 6.61
N ASP A 80 9.58 1.21 6.99
CA ASP A 80 8.32 1.25 7.75
C ASP A 80 7.51 2.48 7.32
N PRO A 81 6.83 2.43 6.17
CA PRO A 81 6.10 3.57 5.66
C PRO A 81 4.90 3.95 6.54
N ALA A 82 4.29 2.99 7.24
CA ALA A 82 3.14 3.20 8.12
C ALA A 82 3.53 3.55 9.57
N GLY A 83 4.80 3.45 9.92
CA GLY A 83 5.30 3.89 11.23
C GLY A 83 5.38 5.41 11.34
N VAL A 84 5.58 5.90 12.54
CA VAL A 84 5.54 7.35 12.87
C VAL A 84 6.43 8.17 11.95
N ASP A 85 7.67 7.75 11.72
CA ASP A 85 8.61 8.47 10.87
C ASP A 85 8.27 8.36 9.38
N GLY A 86 7.73 7.22 8.95
CA GLY A 86 7.23 7.02 7.59
C GLY A 86 6.07 7.95 7.29
N VAL A 87 5.08 8.00 8.17
CA VAL A 87 3.91 8.89 8.09
C VAL A 87 4.34 10.35 8.04
N ARG A 88 5.26 10.78 8.93
CA ARG A 88 5.77 12.16 8.93
C ARG A 88 6.48 12.55 7.64
N ARG A 89 7.36 11.67 7.13
CA ARG A 89 8.05 11.92 5.86
C ARG A 89 7.10 12.03 4.69
N PHE A 90 6.12 11.13 4.63
CA PHE A 90 5.09 11.13 3.61
C PHE A 90 4.24 12.40 3.66
N ASP A 91 3.77 12.76 4.86
CA ASP A 91 3.00 13.97 5.12
C ASP A 91 3.72 15.21 4.61
N ALA A 92 4.93 15.46 5.08
CA ALA A 92 5.73 16.62 4.72
C ALA A 92 5.99 16.69 3.20
N ALA A 93 6.33 15.57 2.57
CA ALA A 93 6.63 15.53 1.15
C ALA A 93 5.39 15.76 0.28
N VAL A 94 4.24 15.18 0.65
CA VAL A 94 2.99 15.37 -0.10
C VAL A 94 2.48 16.79 0.04
N VAL A 95 2.54 17.38 1.24
CA VAL A 95 2.14 18.78 1.48
C VAL A 95 2.97 19.72 0.62
N ASP A 96 4.31 19.62 0.69
CA ASP A 96 5.22 20.44 -0.10
C ASP A 96 4.96 20.31 -1.61
N MET A 97 4.73 19.09 -2.07
CA MET A 97 4.49 18.80 -3.50
C MET A 97 3.15 19.37 -3.98
N VAL A 98 2.10 19.24 -3.19
CA VAL A 98 0.76 19.77 -3.49
C VAL A 98 0.79 21.29 -3.45
N GLU A 99 1.37 21.90 -2.41
CA GLU A 99 1.45 23.36 -2.27
C GLU A 99 2.25 23.99 -3.43
N LYS A 100 3.41 23.42 -3.78
CA LYS A 100 4.18 23.89 -4.94
C LYS A 100 3.42 23.80 -6.26
N ARG A 101 2.57 22.79 -6.41
CA ARG A 101 1.84 22.54 -7.65
C ARG A 101 0.55 23.33 -7.75
N MET A 102 -0.14 23.56 -6.65
CA MET A 102 -1.50 24.10 -6.61
C MET A 102 -1.57 25.51 -5.99
N GLY A 103 -0.50 25.96 -5.31
CA GLY A 103 -0.45 27.24 -4.63
C GLY A 103 -1.04 27.21 -3.22
N GLU A 104 -1.58 26.08 -2.80
CA GLU A 104 -2.16 25.88 -1.46
C GLU A 104 -1.92 24.46 -0.97
N PRO A 105 -1.80 24.22 0.35
CA PRO A 105 -1.63 22.90 0.92
C PRO A 105 -2.90 22.04 0.73
N PRO A 106 -2.79 20.70 0.76
CA PRO A 106 -3.95 19.81 0.65
C PRO A 106 -4.88 19.98 1.86
N ALA A 107 -6.17 19.76 1.63
CA ALA A 107 -7.15 19.75 2.70
C ALA A 107 -6.83 18.66 3.75
N ARG A 108 -7.18 18.93 5.01
CA ARG A 108 -7.00 18.00 6.12
C ARG A 108 -8.32 17.39 6.57
N CYS A 109 -8.26 16.19 7.10
CA CYS A 109 -9.34 15.53 7.81
C CYS A 109 -8.82 14.94 9.12
N ALA A 110 -9.74 14.65 10.03
CA ALA A 110 -9.36 13.97 11.26
C ALA A 110 -8.85 12.56 10.94
N VAL A 111 -7.74 12.20 11.57
CA VAL A 111 -7.24 10.82 11.56
C VAL A 111 -8.07 10.01 12.54
N GLU A 112 -8.66 8.92 12.07
CA GLU A 112 -9.39 7.98 12.92
C GLU A 112 -8.39 7.12 13.71
N PRO A 113 -8.40 7.20 15.05
CA PRO A 113 -7.38 6.51 15.86
C PRO A 113 -7.55 4.98 15.86
N ALA A 114 -8.77 4.49 15.64
CA ALA A 114 -9.11 3.07 15.62
C ALA A 114 -10.06 2.76 14.45
N PRO A 115 -9.56 2.83 13.19
CA PRO A 115 -10.43 2.60 12.03
C PRO A 115 -10.88 1.14 11.97
N ALA A 116 -12.14 0.92 11.57
CA ALA A 116 -12.76 -0.40 11.57
C ALA A 116 -11.97 -1.49 10.81
N TRP A 117 -11.23 -1.11 9.77
CA TRP A 117 -10.37 -2.03 9.01
C TRP A 117 -9.11 -2.47 9.79
N ALA A 118 -8.69 -1.73 10.82
CA ALA A 118 -7.48 -2.05 11.58
C ALA A 118 -7.69 -3.24 12.52
N ASP A 119 -8.93 -3.49 12.97
CA ASP A 119 -9.25 -4.63 13.84
C ASP A 119 -9.24 -5.95 13.06
N PRO A 120 -8.29 -6.87 13.32
CA PRO A 120 -8.25 -8.17 12.68
C PRO A 120 -9.31 -9.16 13.22
N THR A 121 -9.93 -8.86 14.35
CA THR A 121 -10.86 -9.79 15.03
C THR A 121 -12.29 -9.63 14.55
N ARG A 122 -12.62 -8.51 13.91
CA ARG A 122 -13.97 -8.21 13.44
C ARG A 122 -13.97 -7.72 11.99
N VAL A 123 -14.76 -8.40 11.15
CA VAL A 123 -15.04 -7.93 9.78
C VAL A 123 -15.99 -6.73 9.86
N PRO A 124 -15.68 -5.57 9.28
CA PRO A 124 -16.61 -4.43 9.23
C PRO A 124 -17.90 -4.77 8.49
N ASP A 125 -19.03 -4.24 8.98
CA ASP A 125 -20.36 -4.57 8.46
C ASP A 125 -20.51 -4.19 6.97
N GLU A 126 -19.86 -3.12 6.51
CA GLU A 126 -19.85 -2.70 5.11
C GLU A 126 -19.10 -3.73 4.22
N VAL A 127 -18.05 -4.34 4.74
CA VAL A 127 -17.31 -5.40 4.02
C VAL A 127 -18.16 -6.67 3.93
N VAL A 128 -18.83 -7.04 5.02
CA VAL A 128 -19.76 -8.18 5.05
C VAL A 128 -20.89 -7.98 4.05
N ALA A 129 -21.53 -6.81 4.07
CA ALA A 129 -22.61 -6.48 3.17
C ALA A 129 -22.18 -6.50 1.70
N LYS A 130 -21.02 -5.94 1.39
CA LYS A 130 -20.46 -5.94 0.02
C LYS A 130 -20.10 -7.35 -0.43
N ALA A 131 -19.45 -8.14 0.41
CA ALA A 131 -19.12 -9.53 0.11
C ALA A 131 -20.38 -10.35 -0.21
N ALA A 132 -21.44 -10.23 0.61
CA ALA A 132 -22.72 -10.89 0.37
C ALA A 132 -23.35 -10.46 -0.96
N ALA A 133 -23.34 -9.16 -1.28
CA ALA A 133 -23.89 -8.63 -2.52
C ALA A 133 -23.14 -9.15 -3.78
N GLU A 134 -21.85 -9.47 -3.65
CA GLU A 134 -21.02 -10.01 -4.72
C GLU A 134 -20.94 -11.56 -4.69
N GLY A 135 -21.71 -12.23 -3.82
CA GLY A 135 -21.68 -13.68 -3.68
C GLY A 135 -20.36 -14.23 -3.11
N VAL A 136 -19.61 -13.40 -2.38
CA VAL A 136 -18.34 -13.76 -1.74
C VAL A 136 -18.60 -14.16 -0.30
N THR A 137 -18.13 -15.35 0.10
CA THR A 137 -18.11 -15.76 1.50
C THR A 137 -16.78 -15.38 2.12
N LEU A 138 -16.81 -14.42 3.03
CA LEU A 138 -15.64 -14.00 3.80
C LEU A 138 -15.80 -14.44 5.25
N VAL A 139 -14.96 -15.37 5.71
CA VAL A 139 -14.99 -15.84 7.10
C VAL A 139 -14.01 -15.03 7.98
N PRO A 140 -14.30 -14.91 9.31
CA PRO A 140 -13.45 -14.13 10.20
C PRO A 140 -11.97 -14.52 10.20
N ALA A 141 -11.67 -15.82 10.06
CA ALA A 141 -10.30 -16.31 9.99
C ALA A 141 -9.53 -15.80 8.77
N GLN A 142 -10.20 -15.68 7.61
CA GLN A 142 -9.60 -15.10 6.41
C GLN A 142 -9.31 -13.61 6.61
N TRP A 143 -10.27 -12.87 7.20
CA TRP A 143 -10.07 -11.46 7.52
C TRP A 143 -8.89 -11.24 8.46
N ALA A 144 -8.78 -12.05 9.52
CA ALA A 144 -7.67 -11.98 10.48
C ALA A 144 -6.30 -12.25 9.84
N ALA A 145 -6.25 -13.11 8.83
CA ALA A 145 -5.03 -13.45 8.11
C ALA A 145 -4.58 -12.38 7.12
N LEU A 146 -5.44 -11.43 6.75
CA LEU A 146 -5.10 -10.35 5.83
C LEU A 146 -4.08 -9.39 6.44
N ALA A 147 -3.16 -8.89 5.62
CA ALA A 147 -2.31 -7.77 5.99
C ALA A 147 -3.14 -6.48 6.21
N PRO A 148 -2.70 -5.52 7.07
CA PRO A 148 -3.43 -4.27 7.31
C PRO A 148 -3.84 -3.53 6.04
N LEU A 149 -2.93 -3.44 5.04
CA LEU A 149 -3.22 -2.78 3.77
C LEU A 149 -4.28 -3.52 2.93
N GLN A 150 -4.33 -4.86 3.01
CA GLN A 150 -5.36 -5.64 2.34
C GLN A 150 -6.75 -5.43 2.99
N ARG A 151 -6.81 -5.41 4.32
CA ARG A 151 -8.05 -5.05 5.06
C ARG A 151 -8.53 -3.65 4.70
N PHE A 152 -7.61 -2.68 4.69
CA PHE A 152 -7.89 -1.32 4.25
C PHE A 152 -8.47 -1.29 2.83
N ALA A 153 -7.85 -2.00 1.88
CA ALA A 153 -8.31 -2.03 0.49
C ALA A 153 -9.74 -2.57 0.40
N LEU A 154 -10.05 -3.71 1.01
CA LEU A 154 -11.42 -4.27 1.01
C LEU A 154 -12.42 -3.31 1.66
N TYR A 155 -12.05 -2.66 2.77
CA TYR A 155 -12.90 -1.68 3.43
C TYR A 155 -13.19 -0.46 2.53
N LYS A 156 -12.18 0.07 1.83
CA LYS A 156 -12.39 1.17 0.87
C LYS A 156 -13.23 0.73 -0.33
N LEU A 157 -13.00 -0.47 -0.84
CA LEU A 157 -13.74 -1.03 -1.95
C LEU A 157 -15.21 -1.34 -1.59
N SER A 158 -15.51 -1.65 -0.32
CA SER A 158 -16.89 -1.88 0.13
C SER A 158 -17.71 -0.60 0.25
N ARG A 159 -17.08 0.55 0.46
CA ARG A 159 -17.74 1.85 0.67
C ARG A 159 -17.87 2.70 -0.59
N SER A 160 -17.39 2.24 -1.73
CA SER A 160 -17.47 2.98 -2.98
C SER A 160 -18.92 3.03 -3.49
N SER A 161 -19.40 4.24 -3.76
CA SER A 161 -20.76 4.48 -4.30
C SER A 161 -20.89 4.15 -5.80
N HIS A 162 -19.77 4.00 -6.51
CA HIS A 162 -19.74 3.61 -7.91
C HIS A 162 -19.66 2.09 -8.03
N LYS A 163 -20.10 1.51 -9.17
CA LYS A 163 -19.88 0.10 -9.50
C LYS A 163 -18.41 -0.23 -9.34
N ASN A 164 -18.05 -0.71 -8.16
CA ASN A 164 -16.67 -1.02 -7.85
C ASN A 164 -16.41 -2.47 -8.23
N GLU A 165 -16.00 -2.65 -9.49
CA GLU A 165 -15.71 -3.95 -10.07
C GLU A 165 -14.45 -4.60 -9.46
N ASN A 166 -13.67 -3.84 -8.67
CA ASN A 166 -12.41 -4.31 -8.11
C ASN A 166 -12.54 -5.10 -6.80
N PHE A 167 -13.72 -5.16 -6.16
CA PHE A 167 -13.88 -5.89 -4.91
C PHE A 167 -13.65 -7.40 -5.08
N VAL A 168 -14.27 -8.02 -6.09
CA VAL A 168 -14.09 -9.46 -6.36
C VAL A 168 -12.67 -9.79 -6.83
N PRO A 169 -12.05 -9.04 -7.77
CA PRO A 169 -10.63 -9.19 -8.09
C PRO A 169 -9.71 -9.09 -6.87
N ALA A 170 -9.95 -8.13 -5.97
CA ALA A 170 -9.18 -8.01 -4.74
C ALA A 170 -9.34 -9.23 -3.82
N CYS A 171 -10.57 -9.76 -3.69
CA CYS A 171 -10.82 -10.98 -2.92
C CYS A 171 -10.06 -12.20 -3.49
N ARG A 172 -9.94 -12.30 -4.83
CA ARG A 172 -9.14 -13.36 -5.46
C ARG A 172 -7.65 -13.17 -5.19
N GLU A 173 -7.14 -11.96 -5.40
CA GLU A 173 -5.73 -11.64 -5.15
C GLU A 173 -5.32 -11.92 -3.70
N PHE A 174 -6.22 -11.69 -2.76
CA PHE A 174 -5.98 -11.88 -1.33
C PHE A 174 -6.24 -13.32 -0.85
N GLY A 175 -6.60 -14.24 -1.75
CA GLY A 175 -6.83 -15.64 -1.43
C GLY A 175 -8.12 -15.91 -0.65
N ILE A 176 -9.08 -14.98 -0.69
CA ILE A 176 -10.42 -15.16 -0.08
C ILE A 176 -11.28 -16.05 -0.98
N LEU A 177 -11.15 -15.88 -2.30
CA LEU A 177 -11.78 -16.73 -3.31
C LEU A 177 -10.73 -17.62 -3.97
N SER A 178 -11.07 -18.87 -4.16
CA SER A 178 -10.28 -19.76 -5.02
C SER A 178 -10.30 -19.25 -6.46
N ALA A 179 -9.20 -19.44 -7.16
CA ALA A 179 -9.07 -19.09 -8.57
C ALA A 179 -10.06 -19.86 -9.44
#